data_e84d337a9970a69a2b7f30ebde4d7d0b
#
_entry.id   e84d337a9970a69a2b7f30ebde4d7d0b
#
_cell.length_a   1.000
_cell.length_b   1.000
_cell.length_c   1.000
_cell.angle_alpha   90.00
_cell.angle_beta   90.00
_cell.angle_gamma   90.00
#
_symmetry.space_group_name_H-M   'P 1'
#
loop_
_entity.id
_entity.type
_entity.pdbx_description
1 polymer ?
#
loop_
_entity_poly.entity_id
_entity_poly.type
_entity_poly.pdbx_seq_one_letter_code
_entity_poly.pdbx_strand_id
1 'polypeptide(L)'
;MNDLTKGKPIAVILQFAIPLLIGSFFQLAYNFADSMIVGHTLGKDAFASVGSTASLIFLIIGFAQGVTNGLTIISAQRFGAGDLEGLKKSFVHGLFYASLISLLLTVSALAFLKPILVLMQTPVSIIDHSHVFLTAMFGGLAFTIFYNFLSSALRSLGDSKTPLIALIIACFINIGLDFFFILVMNWGVFGAGFATILAQACSVLFLIFYIIHKVPHYHIGLADLKLDKGNLKKHAQLAFPMGFQASIIAIGAMTLQFMVNQLGTDAIAAQAIALRTDQLAMLPMVNLGLAIATFTAQNYGAKLYDRIREGVRHSLLLSIAWAIVFAVILILGNRFFSGLFLPNASQTVLDLALVYYIINGSCYWIVASLFILRSFIQGLGKGFIPTLAGFGELIFRAIVAVLGMQYFGFYGTAAANPAAWIGSIIVLIPSSIIFMKKLKAGQSI
;
A
#
# COMPACT_ATOMS: atom_id res chain seq x y z
N MET A 1 21.54 -7.57 -6.13
CA MET A 1 20.27 -8.32 -6.24
C MET A 1 20.40 -9.57 -5.38
N ASN A 2 19.45 -9.80 -4.49
CA ASN A 2 19.45 -10.99 -3.62
C ASN A 2 18.56 -12.06 -4.25
N ASP A 3 19.14 -13.19 -4.61
CA ASP A 3 18.39 -14.35 -5.09
C ASP A 3 17.66 -14.98 -3.88
N LEU A 4 16.33 -14.77 -3.81
CA LEU A 4 15.51 -15.25 -2.69
C LEU A 4 15.32 -16.79 -2.71
N THR A 5 15.83 -17.47 -3.73
CA THR A 5 15.80 -18.94 -3.81
C THR A 5 16.96 -19.60 -3.07
N LYS A 6 17.94 -18.84 -2.55
CA LYS A 6 19.13 -19.33 -1.87
C LYS A 6 19.18 -18.90 -0.40
N GLY A 7 19.92 -19.62 0.43
CA GLY A 7 20.09 -19.31 1.85
C GLY A 7 18.90 -19.75 2.73
N LYS A 8 18.93 -19.43 4.03
CA LYS A 8 17.84 -19.76 4.98
C LYS A 8 16.61 -18.88 4.70
N PRO A 9 15.39 -19.43 4.51
CA PRO A 9 14.21 -18.69 4.12
C PRO A 9 13.95 -17.43 4.95
N ILE A 10 13.89 -17.54 6.27
CA ILE A 10 13.58 -16.38 7.13
C ILE A 10 14.65 -15.28 7.05
N ALA A 11 15.93 -15.64 6.95
CA ALA A 11 17.00 -14.66 6.85
C ALA A 11 16.91 -13.84 5.57
N VAL A 12 16.64 -14.51 4.43
CA VAL A 12 16.52 -13.87 3.12
C VAL A 12 15.27 -12.98 3.08
N ILE A 13 14.16 -13.46 3.66
CA ILE A 13 12.91 -12.68 3.76
C ILE A 13 13.14 -11.41 4.59
N LEU A 14 13.79 -11.51 5.76
CA LEU A 14 14.08 -10.35 6.61
C LEU A 14 15.06 -9.38 5.94
N GLN A 15 16.12 -9.90 5.32
CA GLN A 15 17.08 -9.07 4.58
C GLN A 15 16.42 -8.27 3.45
N PHE A 16 15.39 -8.83 2.83
CA PHE A 16 14.60 -8.16 1.81
C PHE A 16 13.54 -7.22 2.41
N ALA A 17 12.90 -7.61 3.53
CA ALA A 17 11.84 -6.83 4.18
C ALA A 17 12.34 -5.56 4.90
N ILE A 18 13.56 -5.60 5.48
CA ILE A 18 14.10 -4.46 6.24
C ILE A 18 14.22 -3.18 5.38
N PRO A 19 14.80 -3.21 4.17
CA PRO A 19 14.81 -2.00 3.32
C PRO A 19 13.41 -1.52 2.95
N LEU A 20 12.43 -2.42 2.76
CA LEU A 20 11.04 -2.05 2.50
C LEU A 20 10.43 -1.33 3.71
N LEU A 21 10.67 -1.85 4.90
CA LEU A 21 10.20 -1.25 6.15
C LEU A 21 10.80 0.14 6.36
N ILE A 22 12.11 0.29 6.17
CA ILE A 22 12.80 1.58 6.22
C ILE A 22 12.19 2.55 5.21
N GLY A 23 11.93 2.10 3.98
CA GLY A 23 11.28 2.91 2.95
C GLY A 23 9.88 3.37 3.35
N SER A 24 9.10 2.51 3.99
CA SER A 24 7.76 2.86 4.49
C SER A 24 7.82 3.90 5.62
N PHE A 25 8.82 3.85 6.50
CA PHE A 25 9.05 4.90 7.51
C PHE A 25 9.46 6.23 6.86
N PHE A 26 10.35 6.21 5.87
CA PHE A 26 10.71 7.42 5.14
C PHE A 26 9.51 8.02 4.40
N GLN A 27 8.66 7.19 3.80
CA GLN A 27 7.44 7.66 3.13
C GLN A 27 6.45 8.29 4.11
N LEU A 28 6.30 7.72 5.31
CA LEU A 28 5.46 8.29 6.36
C LEU A 28 6.01 9.65 6.84
N ALA A 29 7.32 9.72 7.11
CA ALA A 29 8.00 10.95 7.51
C ALA A 29 7.93 12.05 6.44
N TYR A 30 8.08 11.67 5.17
CA TYR A 30 7.93 12.54 4.02
C TYR A 30 6.51 13.14 3.92
N ASN A 31 5.46 12.33 3.98
CA ASN A 31 4.08 12.81 3.96
C ASN A 31 3.77 13.75 5.12
N PHE A 32 4.39 13.50 6.28
CA PHE A 32 4.26 14.38 7.44
C PHE A 32 4.98 15.71 7.23
N ALA A 33 6.21 15.68 6.70
CA ALA A 33 6.99 16.89 6.40
C ALA A 33 6.28 17.79 5.37
N ASP A 34 5.78 17.20 4.27
CA ASP A 34 5.02 17.92 3.25
C ASP A 34 3.77 18.59 3.84
N SER A 35 3.00 17.88 4.66
CA SER A 35 1.83 18.44 5.35
C SER A 35 2.21 19.58 6.31
N MET A 36 3.34 19.45 7.02
CA MET A 36 3.84 20.52 7.90
C MET A 36 4.26 21.75 7.11
N ILE A 37 5.00 21.59 6.01
CA ILE A 37 5.43 22.68 5.14
C ILE A 37 4.21 23.45 4.64
N VAL A 38 3.23 22.76 4.06
CA VAL A 38 1.98 23.38 3.58
C VAL A 38 1.25 24.11 4.70
N GLY A 39 1.09 23.47 5.87
CA GLY A 39 0.36 24.05 6.99
C GLY A 39 1.02 25.32 7.57
N HIS A 40 2.35 25.33 7.70
CA HIS A 40 3.08 26.48 8.26
C HIS A 40 3.25 27.63 7.26
N THR A 41 3.35 27.33 5.96
CA THR A 41 3.64 28.34 4.93
C THR A 41 2.39 28.92 4.28
N LEU A 42 1.37 28.10 4.05
CA LEU A 42 0.16 28.49 3.30
C LEU A 42 -1.08 28.63 4.20
N GLY A 43 -1.00 28.22 5.47
CA GLY A 43 -2.04 28.40 6.45
C GLY A 43 -3.11 27.30 6.46
N LYS A 44 -4.16 27.54 7.26
CA LYS A 44 -5.17 26.54 7.64
C LYS A 44 -5.97 26.00 6.45
N ASP A 45 -6.40 26.87 5.51
CA ASP A 45 -7.28 26.47 4.41
C ASP A 45 -6.51 25.61 3.39
N ALA A 46 -5.26 25.93 3.12
CA ALA A 46 -4.37 25.12 2.29
C ALA A 46 -4.10 23.74 2.93
N PHE A 47 -3.82 23.71 4.22
CA PHE A 47 -3.64 22.46 4.95
C PHE A 47 -4.90 21.60 4.93
N ALA A 48 -6.07 22.21 5.16
CA ALA A 48 -7.36 21.51 5.09
C ALA A 48 -7.65 20.99 3.68
N SER A 49 -7.31 21.77 2.63
CA SER A 49 -7.51 21.36 1.24
C SER A 49 -6.69 20.11 0.89
N VAL A 50 -5.40 20.08 1.24
CA VAL A 50 -4.54 18.90 1.04
C VAL A 50 -5.05 17.71 1.84
N GLY A 51 -5.42 17.92 3.11
CA GLY A 51 -5.96 16.87 3.97
C GLY A 51 -7.26 16.24 3.42
N SER A 52 -8.18 17.06 2.91
CA SER A 52 -9.46 16.58 2.34
C SER A 52 -9.30 15.72 1.10
N THR A 53 -8.19 15.87 0.36
CA THR A 53 -7.92 15.08 -0.86
C THR A 53 -7.27 13.71 -0.59
N ALA A 54 -6.82 13.45 0.63
CA ALA A 54 -6.05 12.26 0.97
C ALA A 54 -6.76 10.94 0.63
N SER A 55 -8.08 10.86 0.83
CA SER A 55 -8.86 9.67 0.54
C SER A 55 -8.96 9.38 -0.96
N LEU A 56 -9.08 10.41 -1.80
CA LEU A 56 -9.11 10.27 -3.26
C LEU A 56 -7.74 9.87 -3.80
N ILE A 57 -6.68 10.47 -3.26
CA ILE A 57 -5.30 10.11 -3.59
C ILE A 57 -5.04 8.65 -3.20
N PHE A 58 -5.46 8.22 -2.00
CA PHE A 58 -5.31 6.84 -1.55
C PHE A 58 -6.05 5.84 -2.45
N LEU A 59 -7.26 6.19 -2.90
CA LEU A 59 -8.05 5.35 -3.81
C LEU A 59 -7.33 5.13 -5.15
N ILE A 60 -6.88 6.21 -5.80
CA ILE A 60 -6.26 6.18 -7.13
C ILE A 60 -4.85 5.58 -7.06
N ILE A 61 -4.01 6.03 -6.13
CA ILE A 61 -2.65 5.54 -5.98
C ILE A 61 -2.66 4.10 -5.46
N GLY A 62 -3.56 3.75 -4.55
CA GLY A 62 -3.73 2.38 -4.05
C GLY A 62 -4.09 1.40 -5.17
N PHE A 63 -5.03 1.77 -6.05
CA PHE A 63 -5.33 0.98 -7.25
C PHE A 63 -4.09 0.79 -8.13
N ALA A 64 -3.41 1.89 -8.47
CA ALA A 64 -2.20 1.85 -9.30
C ALA A 64 -1.10 0.98 -8.68
N GLN A 65 -0.90 1.08 -7.36
CA GLN A 65 0.07 0.30 -6.61
C GLN A 65 -0.29 -1.20 -6.58
N GLY A 66 -1.56 -1.53 -6.39
CA GLY A 66 -2.06 -2.90 -6.49
C GLY A 66 -1.81 -3.51 -7.86
N VAL A 67 -2.13 -2.77 -8.94
CA VAL A 67 -1.89 -3.20 -10.31
C VAL A 67 -0.40 -3.40 -10.58
N THR A 68 0.45 -2.42 -10.27
CA THR A 68 1.89 -2.51 -10.54
C THR A 68 2.57 -3.65 -9.76
N ASN A 69 2.16 -3.90 -8.52
CA ASN A 69 2.62 -5.07 -7.77
C ASN A 69 2.19 -6.38 -8.45
N GLY A 70 0.94 -6.47 -8.91
CA GLY A 70 0.43 -7.66 -9.60
C GLY A 70 1.16 -7.95 -10.92
N LEU A 71 1.48 -6.91 -11.70
CA LEU A 71 2.25 -7.05 -12.95
C LEU A 71 3.61 -7.70 -12.74
N THR A 72 4.25 -7.49 -11.61
CA THR A 72 5.62 -7.94 -11.35
C THR A 72 5.73 -9.31 -10.66
N ILE A 73 4.62 -9.88 -10.19
CA ILE A 73 4.61 -11.25 -9.66
C ILE A 73 5.05 -12.26 -10.71
N ILE A 74 4.57 -12.12 -11.96
CA ILE A 74 4.97 -13.00 -13.07
C ILE A 74 6.46 -12.85 -13.36
N SER A 75 7.00 -11.64 -13.31
CA SER A 75 8.44 -11.38 -13.45
C SER A 75 9.23 -12.10 -12.35
N ALA A 76 8.78 -12.05 -11.10
CA ALA A 76 9.42 -12.75 -10.00
C ALA A 76 9.40 -14.28 -10.18
N GLN A 77 8.29 -14.85 -10.65
CA GLN A 77 8.20 -16.28 -10.96
C GLN A 77 9.16 -16.70 -12.07
N ARG A 78 9.24 -15.91 -13.16
CA ARG A 78 10.15 -16.17 -14.27
C ARG A 78 11.61 -16.03 -13.88
N PHE A 79 11.93 -15.02 -13.07
CA PHE A 79 13.27 -14.86 -12.51
C PHE A 79 13.68 -16.07 -11.67
N GLY A 80 12.80 -16.54 -10.78
CA GLY A 80 13.04 -17.74 -9.98
C GLY A 80 13.18 -19.02 -10.83
N ALA A 81 12.47 -19.11 -11.95
CA ALA A 81 12.58 -20.22 -12.89
C ALA A 81 13.85 -20.18 -13.77
N GLY A 82 14.64 -19.09 -13.72
CA GLY A 82 15.77 -18.86 -14.62
C GLY A 82 15.37 -18.55 -16.08
N ASP A 83 14.07 -18.28 -16.33
CA ASP A 83 13.54 -17.93 -17.65
C ASP A 83 13.79 -16.44 -17.95
N LEU A 84 15.01 -16.11 -18.38
CA LEU A 84 15.42 -14.73 -18.66
C LEU A 84 14.68 -14.12 -19.86
N GLU A 85 14.38 -14.91 -20.87
CA GLU A 85 13.63 -14.45 -22.06
C GLU A 85 12.18 -14.11 -21.67
N GLY A 86 11.55 -15.00 -20.94
CA GLY A 86 10.22 -14.76 -20.39
C GLY A 86 10.20 -13.57 -19.41
N LEU A 87 11.25 -13.37 -18.63
CA LEU A 87 11.40 -12.22 -17.72
C LEU A 87 11.38 -10.89 -18.50
N LYS A 88 12.15 -10.78 -19.58
CA LYS A 88 12.15 -9.60 -20.47
C LYS A 88 10.77 -9.36 -21.07
N LYS A 89 10.13 -10.41 -21.60
CA LYS A 89 8.76 -10.31 -22.12
C LYS A 89 7.78 -9.85 -21.04
N SER A 90 7.90 -10.38 -19.81
CA SER A 90 7.05 -9.96 -18.71
C SER A 90 7.23 -8.49 -18.35
N PHE A 91 8.46 -7.99 -18.36
CA PHE A 91 8.76 -6.58 -18.12
C PHE A 91 8.14 -5.66 -19.20
N VAL A 92 8.24 -6.04 -20.48
CA VAL A 92 7.62 -5.30 -21.59
C VAL A 92 6.09 -5.26 -21.47
N HIS A 93 5.45 -6.39 -21.14
CA HIS A 93 4.00 -6.43 -20.93
C HIS A 93 3.57 -5.58 -19.71
N GLY A 94 4.39 -5.60 -18.63
CA GLY A 94 4.19 -4.75 -17.47
C GLY A 94 4.33 -3.26 -17.82
N LEU A 95 5.32 -2.89 -18.63
CA LEU A 95 5.52 -1.52 -19.10
C LEU A 95 4.33 -1.04 -19.95
N PHE A 96 3.82 -1.91 -20.84
CA PHE A 96 2.62 -1.62 -21.62
C PHE A 96 1.40 -1.31 -20.73
N TYR A 97 1.13 -2.16 -19.72
CA TYR A 97 0.03 -1.93 -18.80
C TYR A 97 0.25 -0.70 -17.91
N ALA A 98 1.47 -0.46 -17.43
CA ALA A 98 1.78 0.73 -16.67
C ALA A 98 1.53 2.01 -17.48
N SER A 99 1.91 2.01 -18.78
CA SER A 99 1.64 3.13 -19.70
C SER A 99 0.14 3.31 -19.96
N LEU A 100 -0.58 2.22 -20.23
CA LEU A 100 -2.02 2.26 -20.49
C LEU A 100 -2.80 2.79 -19.27
N ILE A 101 -2.51 2.25 -18.09
CA ILE A 101 -3.18 2.63 -16.85
C ILE A 101 -2.82 4.06 -16.47
N SER A 102 -1.58 4.46 -16.66
CA SER A 102 -1.12 5.84 -16.46
C SER A 102 -1.95 6.81 -17.31
N LEU A 103 -2.11 6.53 -18.60
CA LEU A 103 -2.92 7.35 -19.49
C LEU A 103 -4.39 7.37 -19.05
N LEU A 104 -5.00 6.21 -18.83
CA LEU A 104 -6.40 6.08 -18.46
C LEU A 104 -6.71 6.77 -17.12
N LEU A 105 -5.89 6.53 -16.09
CA LEU A 105 -6.10 7.14 -14.77
C LEU A 105 -5.85 8.64 -14.79
N THR A 106 -4.82 9.12 -15.49
CA THR A 106 -4.55 10.57 -15.60
C THR A 106 -5.71 11.28 -16.29
N VAL A 107 -6.13 10.78 -17.46
CA VAL A 107 -7.23 11.39 -18.21
C VAL A 107 -8.55 11.35 -17.42
N SER A 108 -8.91 10.20 -16.87
CA SER A 108 -10.16 10.06 -16.11
C SER A 108 -10.13 10.88 -14.81
N ALA A 109 -9.02 10.85 -14.07
CA ALA A 109 -8.91 11.62 -12.84
C ALA A 109 -9.02 13.13 -13.07
N LEU A 110 -8.37 13.66 -14.13
CA LEU A 110 -8.48 15.09 -14.46
C LEU A 110 -9.85 15.46 -15.02
N ALA A 111 -10.44 14.62 -15.89
CA ALA A 111 -11.75 14.89 -16.50
C ALA A 111 -12.88 14.92 -15.46
N PHE A 112 -12.82 14.05 -14.45
CA PHE A 112 -13.87 13.94 -13.43
C PHE A 112 -13.52 14.61 -12.11
N LEU A 113 -12.40 15.33 -12.02
CA LEU A 113 -11.90 15.89 -10.76
C LEU A 113 -12.92 16.79 -10.06
N LYS A 114 -13.44 17.80 -10.76
CA LYS A 114 -14.40 18.74 -10.18
C LYS A 114 -15.73 18.07 -9.78
N PRO A 115 -16.37 17.23 -10.62
CA PRO A 115 -17.52 16.42 -10.21
C PRO A 115 -17.27 15.55 -8.97
N ILE A 116 -16.09 14.94 -8.85
CA ILE A 116 -15.75 14.09 -7.69
C ILE A 116 -15.64 14.94 -6.42
N LEU A 117 -14.97 16.11 -6.47
CA LEU A 117 -14.86 16.99 -5.30
C LEU A 117 -16.23 17.49 -4.83
N VAL A 118 -17.15 17.79 -5.77
CA VAL A 118 -18.54 18.16 -5.43
C VAL A 118 -19.28 16.97 -4.82
N LEU A 119 -19.14 15.77 -5.38
CA LEU A 119 -19.75 14.55 -4.84
C LEU A 119 -19.23 14.22 -3.42
N MET A 120 -17.96 14.50 -3.15
CA MET A 120 -17.34 14.36 -1.83
C MET A 120 -17.78 15.44 -0.84
N GLN A 121 -18.65 16.38 -1.24
CA GLN A 121 -19.11 17.51 -0.43
C GLN A 121 -17.95 18.34 0.13
N THR A 122 -16.91 18.54 -0.68
CA THR A 122 -15.77 19.37 -0.29
C THR A 122 -16.27 20.81 -0.04
N PRO A 123 -15.96 21.42 1.13
CA PRO A 123 -16.42 22.77 1.45
C PRO A 123 -16.02 23.79 0.37
N VAL A 124 -16.94 24.72 0.05
CA VAL A 124 -16.72 25.74 -0.98
C VAL A 124 -15.47 26.59 -0.69
N SER A 125 -15.15 26.81 0.57
CA SER A 125 -13.97 27.59 0.99
C SER A 125 -12.63 26.97 0.58
N ILE A 126 -12.56 25.65 0.38
CA ILE A 126 -11.31 24.94 0.10
C ILE A 126 -11.33 24.17 -1.23
N ILE A 127 -12.48 24.09 -1.91
CA ILE A 127 -12.64 23.27 -3.12
C ILE A 127 -11.69 23.70 -4.26
N ASP A 128 -11.45 25.00 -4.41
CA ASP A 128 -10.56 25.52 -5.45
C ASP A 128 -9.09 25.17 -5.13
N HIS A 129 -8.68 25.26 -3.89
CA HIS A 129 -7.34 24.83 -3.46
C HIS A 129 -7.17 23.31 -3.64
N SER A 130 -8.18 22.51 -3.27
CA SER A 130 -8.18 21.06 -3.47
C SER A 130 -8.12 20.69 -4.95
N HIS A 131 -8.87 21.40 -5.79
CA HIS A 131 -8.86 21.22 -7.25
C HIS A 131 -7.48 21.51 -7.85
N VAL A 132 -6.87 22.63 -7.48
CA VAL A 132 -5.56 23.06 -7.96
C VAL A 132 -4.46 22.06 -7.52
N PHE A 133 -4.48 21.64 -6.26
CA PHE A 133 -3.54 20.63 -5.73
C PHE A 133 -3.66 19.29 -6.46
N LEU A 134 -4.88 18.78 -6.60
CA LEU A 134 -5.13 17.50 -7.29
C LEU A 134 -4.84 17.58 -8.79
N THR A 135 -5.04 18.73 -9.42
CA THR A 135 -4.66 18.93 -10.83
C THR A 135 -3.16 18.75 -11.01
N ALA A 136 -2.34 19.32 -10.13
CA ALA A 136 -0.90 19.10 -10.14
C ALA A 136 -0.57 17.61 -9.93
N MET A 137 -1.12 17.00 -8.87
CA MET A 137 -0.86 15.60 -8.51
C MET A 137 -1.27 14.61 -9.62
N PHE A 138 -2.47 14.75 -10.16
CA PHE A 138 -2.98 13.84 -11.19
C PHE A 138 -2.42 14.13 -12.58
N GLY A 139 -2.02 15.37 -12.86
CA GLY A 139 -1.28 15.71 -14.08
C GLY A 139 0.05 14.96 -14.18
N GLY A 140 0.68 14.67 -13.03
CA GLY A 140 1.91 13.90 -12.95
C GLY A 140 1.74 12.44 -12.51
N LEU A 141 0.52 11.90 -12.47
CA LEU A 141 0.23 10.54 -12.00
C LEU A 141 1.04 9.46 -12.74
N ALA A 142 1.40 9.73 -13.99
CA ALA A 142 2.29 8.87 -14.77
C ALA A 142 3.60 8.59 -14.05
N PHE A 143 4.26 9.60 -13.48
CA PHE A 143 5.52 9.40 -12.77
C PHE A 143 5.34 8.54 -11.53
N THR A 144 4.25 8.70 -10.79
CA THR A 144 3.92 7.85 -9.64
C THR A 144 3.71 6.40 -10.06
N ILE A 145 2.99 6.14 -11.14
CA ILE A 145 2.74 4.79 -11.65
C ILE A 145 4.04 4.15 -12.15
N PHE A 146 4.85 4.87 -12.91
CA PHE A 146 6.14 4.37 -13.39
C PHE A 146 7.12 4.12 -12.24
N TYR A 147 7.17 5.01 -11.23
CA TYR A 147 7.96 4.77 -10.03
C TYR A 147 7.54 3.48 -9.33
N ASN A 148 6.23 3.27 -9.11
CA ASN A 148 5.72 2.05 -8.49
C ASN A 148 6.02 0.80 -9.32
N PHE A 149 5.85 0.87 -10.64
CA PHE A 149 6.14 -0.24 -11.54
C PHE A 149 7.62 -0.60 -11.55
N LEU A 150 8.53 0.36 -11.77
CA LEU A 150 9.98 0.13 -11.83
C LEU A 150 10.52 -0.36 -10.48
N SER A 151 10.02 0.21 -9.37
CA SER A 151 10.34 -0.25 -8.02
C SER A 151 9.90 -1.70 -7.80
N SER A 152 8.68 -2.05 -8.23
CA SER A 152 8.18 -3.43 -8.13
C SER A 152 8.92 -4.39 -9.04
N ALA A 153 9.34 -3.94 -10.23
CA ALA A 153 10.17 -4.72 -11.14
C ALA A 153 11.55 -5.03 -10.54
N LEU A 154 12.20 -4.07 -9.89
CA LEU A 154 13.46 -4.32 -9.18
C LEU A 154 13.26 -5.26 -7.98
N ARG A 155 12.18 -5.06 -7.21
CA ARG A 155 11.82 -5.97 -6.12
C ARG A 155 11.60 -7.39 -6.61
N SER A 156 11.02 -7.58 -7.79
CA SER A 156 10.80 -8.92 -8.38
C SER A 156 12.11 -9.69 -8.63
N LEU A 157 13.21 -8.97 -8.81
CA LEU A 157 14.58 -9.52 -8.92
C LEU A 157 15.32 -9.61 -7.56
N GLY A 158 14.63 -9.36 -6.44
CA GLY A 158 15.21 -9.38 -5.11
C GLY A 158 16.00 -8.11 -4.72
N ASP A 159 15.83 -7.00 -5.46
CA ASP A 159 16.43 -5.71 -5.10
C ASP A 159 15.40 -4.81 -4.40
N SER A 160 15.45 -4.78 -3.08
CA SER A 160 14.65 -3.86 -2.25
C SER A 160 15.40 -2.59 -1.84
N LYS A 161 16.73 -2.53 -2.06
CA LYS A 161 17.57 -1.42 -1.65
C LYS A 161 17.51 -0.26 -2.64
N THR A 162 17.56 -0.54 -3.93
CA THR A 162 17.55 0.51 -4.96
C THR A 162 16.26 1.33 -4.97
N PRO A 163 15.04 0.74 -4.85
CA PRO A 163 13.82 1.51 -4.65
C PRO A 163 13.83 2.38 -3.38
N LEU A 164 14.43 1.90 -2.29
CA LEU A 164 14.60 2.69 -1.07
C LEU A 164 15.50 3.92 -1.31
N ILE A 165 16.62 3.74 -1.99
CA ILE A 165 17.53 4.85 -2.32
C ILE A 165 16.81 5.89 -3.18
N ALA A 166 16.06 5.44 -4.21
CA ALA A 166 15.26 6.32 -5.06
C ALA A 166 14.25 7.13 -4.25
N LEU A 167 13.57 6.49 -3.27
CA LEU A 167 12.62 7.15 -2.39
C LEU A 167 13.29 8.20 -1.49
N ILE A 168 14.45 7.87 -0.90
CA ILE A 168 15.19 8.81 -0.06
C ILE A 168 15.62 10.04 -0.87
N ILE A 169 16.14 9.83 -2.08
CA ILE A 169 16.51 10.92 -2.98
C ILE A 169 15.28 11.79 -3.29
N ALA A 170 14.14 11.17 -3.64
CA ALA A 170 12.91 11.90 -3.91
C ALA A 170 12.45 12.73 -2.72
N CYS A 171 12.54 12.19 -1.51
CA CYS A 171 12.15 12.86 -0.29
C CYS A 171 12.93 14.19 -0.09
N PHE A 172 14.26 14.15 -0.23
CA PHE A 172 15.08 15.36 -0.09
C PHE A 172 14.84 16.35 -1.23
N ILE A 173 14.70 15.89 -2.47
CA ILE A 173 14.36 16.74 -3.61
C ILE A 173 13.01 17.41 -3.39
N ASN A 174 11.99 16.66 -2.96
CA ASN A 174 10.66 17.20 -2.74
C ASN A 174 10.68 18.29 -1.67
N ILE A 175 11.27 18.04 -0.49
CA ILE A 175 11.36 19.04 0.58
C ILE A 175 12.04 20.34 0.07
N GLY A 176 13.13 20.22 -0.69
CA GLY A 176 13.79 21.38 -1.30
C GLY A 176 12.90 22.11 -2.31
N LEU A 177 12.18 21.36 -3.14
CA LEU A 177 11.27 21.93 -4.15
C LEU A 177 10.02 22.53 -3.52
N ASP A 178 9.49 21.99 -2.43
CA ASP A 178 8.39 22.59 -1.67
C ASP A 178 8.75 24.00 -1.20
N PHE A 179 9.88 24.15 -0.53
CA PHE A 179 10.37 25.46 -0.14
C PHE A 179 10.57 26.39 -1.34
N PHE A 180 11.12 25.91 -2.42
CA PHE A 180 11.36 26.70 -3.61
C PHE A 180 10.05 27.15 -4.29
N PHE A 181 9.13 26.24 -4.57
CA PHE A 181 7.88 26.59 -5.27
C PHE A 181 6.89 27.35 -4.39
N ILE A 182 6.84 27.04 -3.10
CA ILE A 182 5.90 27.71 -2.19
C ILE A 182 6.42 29.09 -1.76
N LEU A 183 7.69 29.18 -1.31
CA LEU A 183 8.22 30.42 -0.70
C LEU A 183 8.86 31.36 -1.73
N VAL A 184 9.59 30.80 -2.72
CA VAL A 184 10.30 31.63 -3.71
C VAL A 184 9.42 31.97 -4.91
N MET A 185 8.74 30.95 -5.45
CA MET A 185 7.90 31.14 -6.66
C MET A 185 6.46 31.57 -6.31
N ASN A 186 6.03 31.45 -5.03
CA ASN A 186 4.69 31.79 -4.54
C ASN A 186 3.56 31.04 -5.29
N TRP A 187 3.80 29.76 -5.65
CA TRP A 187 2.81 28.93 -6.36
C TRP A 187 1.75 28.31 -5.45
N GLY A 188 1.81 28.55 -4.13
CA GLY A 188 0.84 28.05 -3.16
C GLY A 188 0.70 26.51 -3.19
N VAL A 189 -0.53 26.02 -3.07
CA VAL A 189 -0.82 24.58 -3.05
C VAL A 189 -0.48 23.85 -4.35
N PHE A 190 -0.49 24.55 -5.50
CA PHE A 190 -0.02 23.99 -6.76
C PHE A 190 1.45 23.64 -6.68
N GLY A 191 2.26 24.52 -6.04
CA GLY A 191 3.69 24.31 -5.84
C GLY A 191 3.99 23.03 -5.05
N ALA A 192 3.24 22.75 -3.99
CA ALA A 192 3.37 21.52 -3.21
C ALA A 192 3.07 20.27 -4.06
N GLY A 193 1.94 20.25 -4.77
CA GLY A 193 1.61 19.13 -5.66
C GLY A 193 2.64 18.94 -6.78
N PHE A 194 3.11 20.03 -7.38
CA PHE A 194 4.10 20.00 -8.45
C PHE A 194 5.48 19.54 -7.96
N ALA A 195 5.91 19.97 -6.76
CA ALA A 195 7.15 19.51 -6.13
C ALA A 195 7.15 17.99 -5.94
N THR A 196 6.02 17.43 -5.45
CA THR A 196 5.84 15.99 -5.29
C THR A 196 6.02 15.25 -6.61
N ILE A 197 5.38 15.73 -7.67
CA ILE A 197 5.46 15.09 -8.99
C ILE A 197 6.86 15.20 -9.60
N LEU A 198 7.51 16.34 -9.46
CA LEU A 198 8.87 16.53 -9.97
C LEU A 198 9.87 15.64 -9.22
N ALA A 199 9.75 15.50 -7.91
CA ALA A 199 10.53 14.56 -7.11
C ALA A 199 10.31 13.10 -7.56
N GLN A 200 9.06 12.72 -7.86
CA GLN A 200 8.73 11.41 -8.43
C GLN A 200 9.37 11.21 -9.83
N ALA A 201 9.34 12.23 -10.68
CA ALA A 201 10.00 12.20 -11.98
C ALA A 201 11.52 11.96 -11.85
N CYS A 202 12.18 12.64 -10.92
CA CYS A 202 13.59 12.40 -10.60
C CYS A 202 13.86 10.95 -10.16
N SER A 203 12.97 10.38 -9.32
CA SER A 203 13.07 8.98 -8.93
C SER A 203 12.91 8.02 -10.10
N VAL A 204 11.97 8.28 -10.99
CA VAL A 204 11.77 7.47 -12.22
C VAL A 204 13.02 7.51 -13.08
N LEU A 205 13.58 8.70 -13.33
CA LEU A 205 14.82 8.86 -14.11
C LEU A 205 16.00 8.11 -13.45
N PHE A 206 16.13 8.20 -12.12
CA PHE A 206 17.15 7.45 -11.39
C PHE A 206 16.98 5.94 -11.56
N LEU A 207 15.74 5.41 -11.42
CA LEU A 207 15.45 3.99 -11.58
C LEU A 207 15.69 3.51 -13.02
N ILE A 208 15.30 4.29 -14.03
CA ILE A 208 15.57 3.99 -15.44
C ILE A 208 17.07 3.93 -15.68
N PHE A 209 17.82 4.94 -15.23
CA PHE A 209 19.27 4.98 -15.34
C PHE A 209 19.91 3.75 -14.68
N TYR A 210 19.48 3.40 -13.47
CA TYR A 210 19.96 2.21 -12.77
C TYR A 210 19.66 0.92 -13.52
N ILE A 211 18.43 0.76 -14.04
CA ILE A 211 18.02 -0.43 -14.79
C ILE A 211 18.86 -0.59 -16.06
N ILE A 212 19.05 0.48 -16.82
CA ILE A 212 19.84 0.44 -18.06
C ILE A 212 21.30 0.06 -17.79
N HIS A 213 21.92 0.54 -16.69
CA HIS A 213 23.36 0.32 -16.47
C HIS A 213 23.69 -0.88 -15.58
N LYS A 214 22.76 -1.31 -14.71
CA LYS A 214 23.05 -2.30 -13.66
C LYS A 214 22.18 -3.55 -13.72
N VAL A 215 21.14 -3.59 -14.57
CA VAL A 215 20.18 -4.70 -14.63
C VAL A 215 20.12 -5.30 -16.04
N PRO A 216 21.12 -6.13 -16.44
CA PRO A 216 21.14 -6.73 -17.77
C PRO A 216 19.88 -7.53 -18.12
N HIS A 217 19.21 -8.09 -17.10
CA HIS A 217 17.98 -8.88 -17.24
C HIS A 217 16.80 -8.08 -17.80
N TYR A 218 16.82 -6.76 -17.70
CA TYR A 218 15.79 -5.85 -18.21
C TYR A 218 16.26 -5.04 -19.43
N HIS A 219 17.40 -5.39 -20.04
CA HIS A 219 17.80 -4.76 -21.29
C HIS A 219 16.87 -5.23 -22.42
N ILE A 220 16.07 -4.30 -22.94
CA ILE A 220 15.07 -4.53 -23.98
C ILE A 220 15.63 -4.08 -25.31
N GLY A 221 15.62 -4.97 -26.31
CA GLY A 221 15.84 -4.62 -27.71
C GLY A 221 14.50 -4.38 -28.43
N LEU A 222 14.55 -3.82 -29.64
CA LEU A 222 13.36 -3.63 -30.47
C LEU A 222 12.60 -4.93 -30.77
N ALA A 223 13.30 -6.07 -30.83
CA ALA A 223 12.70 -7.39 -31.02
C ALA A 223 11.87 -7.85 -29.83
N ASP A 224 12.16 -7.37 -28.64
CA ASP A 224 11.49 -7.74 -27.38
C ASP A 224 10.15 -7.02 -27.21
N LEU A 225 9.87 -5.93 -27.96
CA LEU A 225 8.66 -5.11 -27.88
C LEU A 225 7.39 -5.80 -28.43
N LYS A 226 7.49 -7.07 -28.83
CA LYS A 226 6.35 -7.84 -29.34
C LYS A 226 5.42 -8.21 -28.18
N LEU A 227 4.18 -7.72 -28.27
CA LEU A 227 3.14 -8.04 -27.30
C LEU A 227 2.45 -9.37 -27.68
N ASP A 228 2.42 -10.31 -26.75
CA ASP A 228 1.70 -11.57 -26.89
C ASP A 228 0.38 -11.56 -26.10
N LYS A 229 -0.72 -11.86 -26.77
CA LYS A 229 -2.06 -11.85 -26.18
C LYS A 229 -2.19 -12.78 -24.96
N GLY A 230 -1.53 -13.94 -24.99
CA GLY A 230 -1.57 -14.90 -23.87
C GLY A 230 -0.90 -14.36 -22.62
N ASN A 231 0.28 -13.75 -22.77
CA ASN A 231 0.99 -13.12 -21.68
C ASN A 231 0.25 -11.86 -21.18
N LEU A 232 -0.29 -11.02 -22.08
CA LEU A 232 -1.12 -9.88 -21.67
C LEU A 232 -2.29 -10.34 -20.81
N LYS A 233 -3.04 -11.36 -21.21
CA LYS A 233 -4.16 -11.90 -20.44
C LYS A 233 -3.71 -12.36 -19.03
N LYS A 234 -2.59 -13.07 -18.93
CA LYS A 234 -2.04 -13.53 -17.64
C LYS A 234 -1.70 -12.35 -16.71
N HIS A 235 -1.05 -11.30 -17.23
CA HIS A 235 -0.73 -10.11 -16.45
C HIS A 235 -2.01 -9.38 -15.99
N ALA A 236 -3.01 -9.21 -16.89
CA ALA A 236 -4.27 -8.58 -16.54
C ALA A 236 -5.04 -9.36 -15.48
N GLN A 237 -5.11 -10.68 -15.58
CA GLN A 237 -5.81 -11.56 -14.63
C GLN A 237 -5.22 -11.51 -13.21
N LEU A 238 -3.98 -11.09 -13.06
CA LEU A 238 -3.34 -10.94 -11.76
C LEU A 238 -3.36 -9.47 -11.29
N ALA A 239 -3.01 -8.54 -12.16
CA ALA A 239 -2.82 -7.15 -11.83
C ALA A 239 -4.13 -6.42 -11.50
N PHE A 240 -5.16 -6.55 -12.35
CA PHE A 240 -6.43 -5.86 -12.13
C PHE A 240 -7.16 -6.28 -10.85
N PRO A 241 -7.29 -7.58 -10.53
CA PRO A 241 -7.85 -7.99 -9.24
C PRO A 241 -7.10 -7.41 -8.05
N MET A 242 -5.76 -7.33 -8.08
CA MET A 242 -4.98 -6.72 -7.00
C MET A 242 -5.20 -5.20 -6.90
N GLY A 243 -5.38 -4.50 -8.01
CA GLY A 243 -5.76 -3.10 -8.02
C GLY A 243 -7.15 -2.87 -7.43
N PHE A 244 -8.14 -3.62 -7.89
CA PHE A 244 -9.51 -3.55 -7.35
C PHE A 244 -9.58 -3.90 -5.86
N GLN A 245 -8.78 -4.84 -5.40
CA GLN A 245 -8.69 -5.17 -3.98
C GLN A 245 -8.31 -3.94 -3.13
N ALA A 246 -7.32 -3.16 -3.56
CA ALA A 246 -6.93 -1.95 -2.85
C ALA A 246 -8.08 -0.91 -2.79
N SER A 247 -8.80 -0.74 -3.91
CA SER A 247 -9.98 0.13 -3.97
C SER A 247 -11.12 -0.33 -3.06
N ILE A 248 -11.39 -1.63 -3.01
CA ILE A 248 -12.43 -2.23 -2.14
C ILE A 248 -12.11 -1.97 -0.67
N ILE A 249 -10.84 -2.12 -0.28
CA ILE A 249 -10.39 -1.83 1.10
C ILE A 249 -10.57 -0.34 1.42
N ALA A 250 -10.24 0.55 0.48
CA ALA A 250 -10.42 2.00 0.64
C ALA A 250 -11.89 2.38 0.84
N ILE A 251 -12.81 1.82 0.06
CA ILE A 251 -14.25 2.05 0.19
C ILE A 251 -14.74 1.59 1.57
N GLY A 252 -14.26 0.43 2.04
CA GLY A 252 -14.60 -0.07 3.37
C GLY A 252 -14.14 0.86 4.50
N ALA A 253 -12.94 1.44 4.39
CA ALA A 253 -12.42 2.42 5.34
C ALA A 253 -13.23 3.72 5.34
N MET A 254 -13.66 4.20 4.16
CA MET A 254 -14.54 5.36 4.04
C MET A 254 -15.90 5.13 4.69
N THR A 255 -16.48 3.93 4.52
CA THR A 255 -17.75 3.56 5.15
C THR A 255 -17.64 3.61 6.67
N LEU A 256 -16.57 3.07 7.24
CA LEU A 256 -16.32 3.14 8.70
C LEU A 256 -16.17 4.59 9.16
N GLN A 257 -15.39 5.41 8.44
CA GLN A 257 -15.21 6.82 8.78
C GLN A 257 -16.53 7.59 8.78
N PHE A 258 -17.39 7.32 7.79
CA PHE A 258 -18.72 7.93 7.73
C PHE A 258 -19.58 7.60 8.98
N MET A 259 -19.51 6.36 9.47
CA MET A 259 -20.22 5.96 10.69
C MET A 259 -19.64 6.65 11.94
N VAL A 260 -18.31 6.72 12.06
CA VAL A 260 -17.66 7.39 13.19
C VAL A 260 -17.98 8.88 13.24
N ASN A 261 -18.10 9.53 12.08
CA ASN A 261 -18.43 10.96 12.00
C ASN A 261 -19.81 11.29 12.64
N GLN A 262 -20.71 10.32 12.75
CA GLN A 262 -22.03 10.50 13.39
C GLN A 262 -21.97 10.45 14.91
N LEU A 263 -20.86 9.99 15.50
CA LEU A 263 -20.70 9.82 16.96
C LEU A 263 -20.14 11.06 17.67
N GLY A 264 -19.89 12.13 16.94
CA GLY A 264 -19.40 13.40 17.50
C GLY A 264 -17.89 13.55 17.53
N THR A 265 -17.45 14.72 17.98
CA THR A 265 -16.04 15.17 17.84
C THR A 265 -15.05 14.33 18.65
N ASP A 266 -15.42 13.84 19.82
CA ASP A 266 -14.53 13.04 20.67
C ASP A 266 -14.27 11.66 20.05
N ALA A 267 -15.30 11.05 19.45
CA ALA A 267 -15.17 9.79 18.72
C ALA A 267 -14.28 9.96 17.46
N ILE A 268 -14.46 11.05 16.73
CA ILE A 268 -13.62 11.38 15.55
C ILE A 268 -12.17 11.56 15.98
N ALA A 269 -11.92 12.29 17.05
CA ALA A 269 -10.57 12.52 17.58
C ALA A 269 -9.91 11.20 18.04
N ALA A 270 -10.64 10.36 18.78
CA ALA A 270 -10.15 9.06 19.21
C ALA A 270 -9.83 8.14 18.02
N GLN A 271 -10.72 8.10 17.01
CA GLN A 271 -10.51 7.34 15.79
C GLN A 271 -9.30 7.85 15.00
N ALA A 272 -9.10 9.16 14.91
CA ALA A 272 -7.96 9.75 14.21
C ALA A 272 -6.62 9.36 14.87
N ILE A 273 -6.54 9.42 16.20
CA ILE A 273 -5.38 8.95 16.98
C ILE A 273 -5.15 7.46 16.71
N ALA A 274 -6.20 6.65 16.81
CA ALA A 274 -6.15 5.22 16.63
C ALA A 274 -5.65 4.81 15.24
N LEU A 275 -6.15 5.43 14.17
CA LEU A 275 -5.71 5.17 12.80
C LEU A 275 -4.22 5.48 12.59
N ARG A 276 -3.69 6.55 13.19
CA ARG A 276 -2.26 6.86 13.13
C ARG A 276 -1.41 5.80 13.82
N THR A 277 -1.89 5.31 14.94
CA THR A 277 -1.22 4.27 15.71
C THR A 277 -1.29 2.91 15.00
N ASP A 278 -2.44 2.58 14.39
CA ASP A 278 -2.61 1.39 13.54
C ASP A 278 -1.63 1.38 12.37
N GLN A 279 -1.38 2.52 11.73
CA GLN A 279 -0.39 2.62 10.67
C GLN A 279 0.98 2.16 11.15
N LEU A 280 1.42 2.59 12.34
CA LEU A 280 2.70 2.16 12.93
C LEU A 280 2.71 0.65 13.22
N ALA A 281 1.62 0.11 13.78
CA ALA A 281 1.47 -1.31 14.07
C ALA A 281 1.57 -2.18 12.80
N MET A 282 0.94 -1.72 11.72
CA MET A 282 0.80 -2.50 10.49
C MET A 282 2.01 -2.41 9.55
N LEU A 283 2.86 -1.38 9.66
CA LEU A 283 4.01 -1.21 8.75
C LEU A 283 4.89 -2.48 8.64
N PRO A 284 5.33 -3.13 9.73
CA PRO A 284 6.15 -4.34 9.62
C PRO A 284 5.38 -5.51 8.99
N MET A 285 4.08 -5.65 9.29
CA MET A 285 3.24 -6.74 8.77
C MET A 285 3.05 -6.61 7.26
N VAL A 286 2.77 -5.40 6.77
CA VAL A 286 2.59 -5.10 5.33
C VAL A 286 3.89 -5.35 4.56
N ASN A 287 5.02 -4.85 5.08
CA ASN A 287 6.31 -5.00 4.42
C ASN A 287 6.82 -6.46 4.44
N LEU A 288 6.56 -7.18 5.52
CA LEU A 288 6.82 -8.62 5.58
C LEU A 288 5.93 -9.38 4.59
N GLY A 289 4.67 -8.98 4.46
CA GLY A 289 3.76 -9.50 3.43
C GLY A 289 4.32 -9.28 2.02
N LEU A 290 4.76 -8.07 1.69
CA LEU A 290 5.35 -7.78 0.36
C LEU A 290 6.60 -8.62 0.11
N ALA A 291 7.42 -8.84 1.14
CA ALA A 291 8.58 -9.74 1.04
C ALA A 291 8.16 -11.19 0.78
N ILE A 292 7.12 -11.67 1.45
CA ILE A 292 6.56 -13.01 1.25
C ILE A 292 5.98 -13.17 -0.15
N ALA A 293 5.33 -12.16 -0.72
CA ALA A 293 4.83 -12.25 -2.09
C ALA A 293 5.96 -12.49 -3.10
N THR A 294 7.04 -11.71 -3.01
CA THR A 294 8.21 -11.85 -3.88
C THR A 294 8.95 -13.17 -3.63
N PHE A 295 9.19 -13.52 -2.36
CA PHE A 295 9.82 -14.78 -1.97
C PHE A 295 9.04 -15.98 -2.50
N THR A 296 7.73 -16.00 -2.30
CA THR A 296 6.85 -17.06 -2.80
C THR A 296 6.89 -17.15 -4.31
N ALA A 297 6.81 -16.01 -5.01
CA ALA A 297 6.82 -15.98 -6.47
C ALA A 297 8.13 -16.56 -7.05
N GLN A 298 9.29 -16.13 -6.53
CA GLN A 298 10.59 -16.65 -7.01
C GLN A 298 10.74 -18.14 -6.70
N ASN A 299 10.44 -18.57 -5.48
CA ASN A 299 10.56 -20.00 -5.10
C ASN A 299 9.52 -20.87 -5.81
N TYR A 300 8.35 -20.33 -6.15
CA TYR A 300 7.35 -21.04 -6.96
C TYR A 300 7.85 -21.25 -8.38
N GLY A 301 8.43 -20.23 -9.00
CA GLY A 301 9.09 -20.37 -10.30
C GLY A 301 10.22 -21.39 -10.31
N ALA A 302 11.04 -21.39 -9.25
CA ALA A 302 12.13 -22.35 -9.05
C ALA A 302 11.65 -23.76 -8.63
N LYS A 303 10.34 -23.98 -8.41
CA LYS A 303 9.75 -25.23 -7.88
C LYS A 303 10.25 -25.65 -6.51
N LEU A 304 10.71 -24.68 -5.70
CA LEU A 304 11.23 -24.89 -4.35
C LEU A 304 10.09 -24.81 -3.31
N TYR A 305 9.16 -25.73 -3.37
CA TYR A 305 7.90 -25.69 -2.63
C TYR A 305 8.06 -25.81 -1.12
N ASP A 306 9.02 -26.61 -0.65
CA ASP A 306 9.29 -26.73 0.81
C ASP A 306 9.83 -25.43 1.38
N ARG A 307 10.63 -24.68 0.62
CA ARG A 307 11.10 -23.36 1.04
C ARG A 307 9.95 -22.37 1.19
N ILE A 308 8.96 -22.43 0.30
CA ILE A 308 7.75 -21.58 0.41
C ILE A 308 7.02 -21.88 1.71
N ARG A 309 6.81 -23.15 2.02
CA ARG A 309 6.11 -23.58 3.24
C ARG A 309 6.85 -23.12 4.51
N GLU A 310 8.17 -23.32 4.55
CA GLU A 310 9.03 -22.88 5.65
C GLU A 310 9.00 -21.34 5.80
N GLY A 311 9.20 -20.60 4.72
CA GLY A 311 9.21 -19.14 4.71
C GLY A 311 7.89 -18.54 5.18
N VAL A 312 6.76 -19.03 4.67
CA VAL A 312 5.42 -18.59 5.09
C VAL A 312 5.17 -18.90 6.56
N ARG A 313 5.52 -20.10 7.04
CA ARG A 313 5.36 -20.49 8.45
C ARG A 313 6.14 -19.56 9.38
N HIS A 314 7.41 -19.34 9.11
CA HIS A 314 8.26 -18.48 9.94
C HIS A 314 7.80 -17.01 9.90
N SER A 315 7.42 -16.50 8.73
CA SER A 315 6.91 -15.13 8.59
C SER A 315 5.58 -14.95 9.29
N LEU A 316 4.71 -15.97 9.27
CA LEU A 316 3.45 -15.93 10.00
C LEU A 316 3.69 -15.84 11.51
N LEU A 317 4.58 -16.68 12.06
CA LEU A 317 4.94 -16.66 13.48
C LEU A 317 5.56 -15.31 13.88
N LEU A 318 6.46 -14.77 13.07
CA LEU A 318 7.11 -13.49 13.33
C LEU A 318 6.10 -12.33 13.29
N SER A 319 5.20 -12.33 12.29
CA SER A 319 4.17 -11.31 12.16
C SER A 319 3.17 -11.32 13.32
N ILE A 320 2.76 -12.53 13.77
CA ILE A 320 1.88 -12.70 14.93
C ILE A 320 2.61 -12.27 16.22
N ALA A 321 3.87 -12.65 16.41
CA ALA A 321 4.65 -12.23 17.57
C ALA A 321 4.76 -10.71 17.65
N TRP A 322 5.06 -10.03 16.52
CA TRP A 322 5.05 -8.58 16.42
C TRP A 322 3.68 -8.00 16.80
N ALA A 323 2.61 -8.56 16.25
CA ALA A 323 1.23 -8.13 16.50
C ALA A 323 0.87 -8.15 18.00
N ILE A 324 1.21 -9.25 18.68
CA ILE A 324 0.95 -9.41 20.12
C ILE A 324 1.79 -8.41 20.94
N VAL A 325 3.08 -8.32 20.67
CA VAL A 325 3.98 -7.40 21.38
C VAL A 325 3.52 -5.95 21.21
N PHE A 326 3.22 -5.54 19.98
CA PHE A 326 2.81 -4.19 19.71
C PHE A 326 1.42 -3.86 20.30
N ALA A 327 0.48 -4.83 20.30
CA ALA A 327 -0.81 -4.67 20.96
C ALA A 327 -0.65 -4.39 22.47
N VAL A 328 0.22 -5.16 23.14
CA VAL A 328 0.52 -4.94 24.57
C VAL A 328 1.13 -3.55 24.80
N ILE A 329 2.10 -3.17 23.97
CA ILE A 329 2.72 -1.83 24.04
C ILE A 329 1.68 -0.72 23.86
N LEU A 330 0.75 -0.85 22.92
CA LEU A 330 -0.29 0.14 22.67
C LEU A 330 -1.28 0.26 23.82
N ILE A 331 -1.76 -0.88 24.35
CA ILE A 331 -2.73 -0.89 25.43
C ILE A 331 -2.12 -0.30 26.70
N LEU A 332 -0.89 -0.70 27.08
CA LEU A 332 -0.20 -0.20 28.25
C LEU A 332 0.28 1.25 28.05
N GLY A 333 0.68 1.61 26.85
CA GLY A 333 1.16 2.94 26.48
C GLY A 333 0.10 3.89 25.95
N ASN A 334 -1.20 3.63 26.13
CA ASN A 334 -2.30 4.42 25.56
C ASN A 334 -2.10 5.93 25.72
N ARG A 335 -1.82 6.40 26.94
CA ARG A 335 -1.62 7.84 27.22
C ARG A 335 -0.43 8.44 26.47
N PHE A 336 0.67 7.69 26.34
CA PHE A 336 1.85 8.11 25.58
C PHE A 336 1.52 8.24 24.09
N PHE A 337 0.96 7.21 23.48
CA PHE A 337 0.64 7.22 22.04
C PHE A 337 -0.44 8.24 21.71
N SER A 338 -1.47 8.37 22.53
CA SER A 338 -2.52 9.37 22.34
C SER A 338 -1.97 10.79 22.51
N GLY A 339 -1.12 11.02 23.51
CA GLY A 339 -0.47 12.29 23.75
C GLY A 339 0.53 12.71 22.66
N LEU A 340 1.12 11.76 21.95
CA LEU A 340 2.01 12.02 20.81
C LEU A 340 1.27 12.71 19.65
N PHE A 341 0.02 12.33 19.42
CA PHE A 341 -0.80 12.86 18.31
C PHE A 341 -1.74 13.99 18.76
N LEU A 342 -2.18 13.98 20.01
CA LEU A 342 -3.05 15.00 20.59
C LEU A 342 -2.61 15.31 22.03
N PRO A 343 -1.66 16.26 22.25
CA PRO A 343 -1.06 16.51 23.55
C PRO A 343 -2.04 16.89 24.67
N ASN A 344 -3.17 17.52 24.34
CA ASN A 344 -4.20 17.95 25.28
C ASN A 344 -5.53 17.20 25.07
N ALA A 345 -5.47 15.90 24.77
CA ALA A 345 -6.67 15.08 24.61
C ALA A 345 -7.50 15.05 25.91
N SER A 346 -8.82 15.21 25.78
CA SER A 346 -9.74 15.02 26.91
C SER A 346 -9.69 13.59 27.42
N GLN A 347 -10.07 13.39 28.70
CA GLN A 347 -10.13 12.05 29.28
C GLN A 347 -11.06 11.14 28.46
N THR A 348 -12.18 11.67 27.95
CA THR A 348 -13.11 10.95 27.08
C THR A 348 -12.44 10.42 25.81
N VAL A 349 -11.62 11.25 25.13
CA VAL A 349 -10.88 10.84 23.93
C VAL A 349 -9.85 9.75 24.27
N LEU A 350 -9.15 9.87 25.40
CA LEU A 350 -8.20 8.86 25.86
C LEU A 350 -8.87 7.52 26.16
N ASP A 351 -10.05 7.55 26.80
CA ASP A 351 -10.82 6.36 27.13
C ASP A 351 -11.36 5.68 25.87
N LEU A 352 -11.86 6.45 24.92
CA LEU A 352 -12.30 5.91 23.61
C LEU A 352 -11.13 5.33 22.81
N ALA A 353 -9.96 6.00 22.80
CA ALA A 353 -8.76 5.46 22.16
C ALA A 353 -8.30 4.16 22.82
N LEU A 354 -8.36 4.06 24.15
CA LEU A 354 -8.07 2.82 24.87
C LEU A 354 -9.02 1.69 24.48
N VAL A 355 -10.32 1.98 24.39
CA VAL A 355 -11.32 1.02 23.92
C VAL A 355 -10.96 0.49 22.53
N TYR A 356 -10.61 1.40 21.62
CA TYR A 356 -10.16 1.00 20.28
C TYR A 356 -8.93 0.10 20.35
N TYR A 357 -7.89 0.46 21.14
CA TYR A 357 -6.68 -0.35 21.27
C TYR A 357 -6.93 -1.73 21.87
N ILE A 358 -7.85 -1.85 22.81
CA ILE A 358 -8.21 -3.15 23.38
C ILE A 358 -8.90 -4.00 22.32
N ILE A 359 -9.91 -3.47 21.62
CA ILE A 359 -10.69 -4.21 20.62
C ILE A 359 -9.81 -4.60 19.42
N ASN A 360 -9.11 -3.64 18.82
CA ASN A 360 -8.30 -3.89 17.62
C ASN A 360 -7.00 -4.61 17.98
N GLY A 361 -6.32 -4.21 19.05
CA GLY A 361 -5.06 -4.81 19.50
C GLY A 361 -5.22 -6.30 19.81
N SER A 362 -6.32 -6.71 20.50
CA SER A 362 -6.60 -8.13 20.75
C SER A 362 -6.77 -8.95 19.46
N CYS A 363 -7.06 -8.31 18.34
CA CYS A 363 -7.28 -8.93 17.03
C CYS A 363 -6.12 -8.70 16.04
N TYR A 364 -5.03 -8.01 16.40
CA TYR A 364 -3.92 -7.75 15.47
C TYR A 364 -3.26 -9.02 14.94
N TRP A 365 -3.30 -10.14 15.67
CA TRP A 365 -2.82 -11.42 15.17
C TRP A 365 -3.60 -11.91 13.95
N ILE A 366 -4.88 -11.52 13.82
CA ILE A 366 -5.73 -11.85 12.66
C ILE A 366 -5.24 -11.07 11.45
N VAL A 367 -5.05 -9.74 11.58
CA VAL A 367 -4.55 -8.92 10.46
C VAL A 367 -3.11 -9.26 10.10
N ALA A 368 -2.28 -9.64 11.07
CA ALA A 368 -0.93 -10.14 10.81
C ALA A 368 -0.97 -11.40 9.94
N SER A 369 -1.84 -12.35 10.28
CA SER A 369 -2.07 -13.56 9.49
C SER A 369 -2.62 -13.25 8.11
N LEU A 370 -3.56 -12.30 8.02
CA LEU A 370 -4.17 -11.85 6.78
C LEU A 370 -3.12 -11.34 5.79
N PHE A 371 -2.21 -10.45 6.20
CA PHE A 371 -1.17 -9.91 5.31
C PHE A 371 -0.25 -11.01 4.76
N ILE A 372 0.17 -11.95 5.59
CA ILE A 372 1.06 -13.04 5.16
C ILE A 372 0.34 -14.01 4.22
N LEU A 373 -0.87 -14.48 4.57
CA LEU A 373 -1.62 -15.45 3.76
C LEU A 373 -2.06 -14.85 2.43
N ARG A 374 -2.51 -13.59 2.42
CA ARG A 374 -2.84 -12.85 1.22
C ARG A 374 -1.65 -12.77 0.26
N SER A 375 -0.51 -12.34 0.78
CA SER A 375 0.73 -12.17 0.01
C SER A 375 1.28 -13.50 -0.49
N PHE A 376 1.18 -14.57 0.29
CA PHE A 376 1.48 -15.93 -0.15
C PHE A 376 0.66 -16.33 -1.37
N ILE A 377 -0.66 -16.15 -1.32
CA ILE A 377 -1.56 -16.51 -2.43
C ILE A 377 -1.29 -15.63 -3.67
N GLN A 378 -1.00 -14.33 -3.47
CA GLN A 378 -0.60 -13.43 -4.56
C GLN A 378 0.70 -13.89 -5.21
N GLY A 379 1.70 -14.29 -4.43
CA GLY A 379 2.99 -14.81 -4.92
C GLY A 379 2.85 -16.09 -5.75
N LEU A 380 1.84 -16.92 -5.47
CA LEU A 380 1.47 -18.07 -6.29
C LEU A 380 0.82 -17.69 -7.63
N GLY A 381 0.56 -16.41 -7.88
CA GLY A 381 -0.10 -15.93 -9.10
C GLY A 381 -1.63 -16.02 -9.06
N LYS A 382 -2.23 -16.12 -7.88
CA LYS A 382 -3.69 -16.20 -7.69
C LYS A 382 -4.27 -14.88 -7.19
N GLY A 383 -4.44 -13.90 -8.07
CA GLY A 383 -4.94 -12.57 -7.71
C GLY A 383 -6.42 -12.52 -7.33
N PHE A 384 -7.26 -13.40 -7.88
CA PHE A 384 -8.71 -13.38 -7.66
C PHE A 384 -9.10 -13.72 -6.21
N ILE A 385 -8.43 -14.70 -5.58
CA ILE A 385 -8.75 -15.12 -4.20
C ILE A 385 -8.51 -14.00 -3.18
N PRO A 386 -7.37 -13.27 -3.21
CA PRO A 386 -7.18 -12.09 -2.38
C PRO A 386 -8.20 -10.99 -2.62
N THR A 387 -8.68 -10.82 -3.86
CA THR A 387 -9.73 -9.85 -4.17
C THR A 387 -11.07 -10.27 -3.57
N LEU A 388 -11.43 -11.56 -3.64
CA LEU A 388 -12.61 -12.10 -2.98
C LEU A 388 -12.54 -11.91 -1.45
N ALA A 389 -11.36 -12.11 -0.87
CA ALA A 389 -11.12 -11.81 0.55
C ALA A 389 -11.32 -10.31 0.87
N GLY A 390 -10.95 -9.40 -0.05
CA GLY A 390 -11.21 -7.97 0.06
C GLY A 390 -12.72 -7.64 0.07
N PHE A 391 -13.53 -8.33 -0.73
CA PHE A 391 -15.00 -8.22 -0.63
C PHE A 391 -15.52 -8.69 0.73
N GLY A 392 -14.96 -9.77 1.29
CA GLY A 392 -15.26 -10.21 2.65
C GLY A 392 -14.97 -9.09 3.67
N GLU A 393 -13.80 -8.44 3.56
CA GLU A 393 -13.46 -7.29 4.41
C GLU A 393 -14.50 -6.17 4.30
N LEU A 394 -14.88 -5.78 3.08
CA LEU A 394 -15.84 -4.72 2.85
C LEU A 394 -17.20 -5.04 3.49
N ILE A 395 -17.74 -6.23 3.21
CA ILE A 395 -19.06 -6.64 3.67
C ILE A 395 -19.11 -6.69 5.21
N PHE A 396 -18.16 -7.38 5.84
CA PHE A 396 -18.12 -7.50 7.29
C PHE A 396 -17.89 -6.15 7.98
N ARG A 397 -17.00 -5.32 7.42
CA ARG A 397 -16.75 -3.96 7.94
C ARG A 397 -18.00 -3.10 7.84
N ALA A 398 -18.69 -3.08 6.69
CA ALA A 398 -19.87 -2.28 6.50
C ALA A 398 -21.02 -2.71 7.44
N ILE A 399 -21.29 -4.02 7.54
CA ILE A 399 -22.33 -4.55 8.43
C ILE A 399 -22.04 -4.17 9.89
N VAL A 400 -20.81 -4.43 10.36
CA VAL A 400 -20.47 -4.19 11.78
C VAL A 400 -20.32 -2.68 12.05
N ALA A 401 -19.86 -1.88 11.11
CA ALA A 401 -19.82 -0.42 11.28
C ALA A 401 -21.23 0.16 11.43
N VAL A 402 -22.19 -0.24 10.57
CA VAL A 402 -23.56 0.28 10.59
C VAL A 402 -24.34 -0.24 11.80
N LEU A 403 -24.44 -1.55 11.96
CA LEU A 403 -25.22 -2.14 13.07
C LEU A 403 -24.51 -1.90 14.42
N GLY A 404 -23.20 -2.01 14.46
CA GLY A 404 -22.42 -1.76 15.67
C GLY A 404 -22.56 -0.31 16.16
N MET A 405 -22.53 0.68 15.24
CA MET A 405 -22.77 2.07 15.60
C MET A 405 -24.17 2.25 16.22
N GLN A 406 -25.20 1.65 15.60
CA GLN A 406 -26.59 1.82 16.07
C GLN A 406 -26.84 1.24 17.46
N TYR A 407 -26.24 0.09 17.78
CA TYR A 407 -26.50 -0.62 19.04
C TYR A 407 -25.44 -0.36 20.12
N PHE A 408 -24.19 -0.07 19.75
CA PHE A 408 -23.07 0.01 20.67
C PHE A 408 -22.22 1.28 20.51
N GLY A 409 -22.63 2.22 19.65
CA GLY A 409 -21.92 3.48 19.44
C GLY A 409 -20.47 3.26 18.99
N PHE A 410 -19.51 3.92 19.68
CA PHE A 410 -18.09 3.82 19.34
C PHE A 410 -17.50 2.41 19.51
N TYR A 411 -17.98 1.63 20.49
CA TYR A 411 -17.52 0.24 20.66
C TYR A 411 -17.83 -0.61 19.42
N GLY A 412 -19.01 -0.41 18.84
CA GLY A 412 -19.41 -1.11 17.62
C GLY A 412 -18.60 -0.68 16.40
N THR A 413 -18.33 0.61 16.23
CA THR A 413 -17.48 1.08 15.13
C THR A 413 -16.03 0.63 15.30
N ALA A 414 -15.50 0.59 16.51
CA ALA A 414 -14.16 0.05 16.79
C ALA A 414 -14.02 -1.43 16.43
N ALA A 415 -15.11 -2.23 16.56
CA ALA A 415 -15.12 -3.64 16.20
C ALA A 415 -15.20 -3.89 14.68
N ALA A 416 -15.45 -2.87 13.87
CA ALA A 416 -15.62 -3.03 12.41
C ALA A 416 -14.32 -3.48 11.70
N ASN A 417 -13.15 -3.05 12.14
CA ASN A 417 -11.89 -3.50 11.57
C ASN A 417 -11.58 -4.98 11.89
N PRO A 418 -11.65 -5.44 13.15
CA PRO A 418 -11.58 -6.87 13.47
C PRO A 418 -12.56 -7.73 12.68
N ALA A 419 -13.81 -7.28 12.53
CA ALA A 419 -14.80 -7.98 11.73
C ALA A 419 -14.38 -8.09 10.25
N ALA A 420 -13.85 -7.02 9.67
CA ALA A 420 -13.30 -7.03 8.32
C ALA A 420 -12.19 -8.06 8.17
N TRP A 421 -11.24 -8.11 9.11
CA TRP A 421 -10.14 -9.07 9.08
C TRP A 421 -10.64 -10.51 9.16
N ILE A 422 -11.67 -10.77 9.99
CA ILE A 422 -12.34 -12.08 10.05
C ILE A 422 -12.98 -12.40 8.70
N GLY A 423 -13.70 -11.46 8.07
CA GLY A 423 -14.31 -11.64 6.75
C GLY A 423 -13.28 -12.05 5.67
N SER A 424 -12.09 -11.46 5.72
CA SER A 424 -10.99 -11.82 4.81
C SER A 424 -10.41 -13.21 5.09
N ILE A 425 -10.15 -13.50 6.36
CA ILE A 425 -9.48 -14.75 6.76
C ILE A 425 -10.32 -16.00 6.52
N ILE A 426 -11.65 -15.89 6.55
CA ILE A 426 -12.58 -16.96 6.17
C ILE A 426 -12.30 -17.46 4.73
N VAL A 427 -11.87 -16.59 3.83
CA VAL A 427 -11.49 -16.95 2.45
C VAL A 427 -10.02 -17.39 2.37
N LEU A 428 -9.12 -16.69 3.06
CA LEU A 428 -7.67 -16.88 2.93
C LEU A 428 -7.18 -18.16 3.60
N ILE A 429 -7.68 -18.53 4.78
CA ILE A 429 -7.22 -19.74 5.50
C ILE A 429 -7.52 -21.02 4.71
N PRO A 430 -8.78 -21.32 4.30
CA PRO A 430 -9.06 -22.52 3.54
C PRO A 430 -8.24 -22.60 2.24
N SER A 431 -8.16 -21.49 1.51
CA SER A 431 -7.37 -21.40 0.27
C SER A 431 -5.89 -21.68 0.53
N SER A 432 -5.32 -21.10 1.59
CA SER A 432 -3.92 -21.32 1.97
C SER A 432 -3.65 -22.78 2.35
N ILE A 433 -4.54 -23.42 3.09
CA ILE A 433 -4.42 -24.84 3.47
C ILE A 433 -4.42 -25.74 2.22
N ILE A 434 -5.34 -25.48 1.29
CA ILE A 434 -5.43 -26.23 0.03
C ILE A 434 -4.12 -26.08 -0.77
N PHE A 435 -3.61 -24.85 -0.92
CA PHE A 435 -2.38 -24.59 -1.66
C PHE A 435 -1.15 -25.18 -0.96
N MET A 436 -1.06 -25.08 0.37
CA MET A 436 0.03 -25.71 1.12
C MET A 436 0.03 -27.23 1.00
N LYS A 437 -1.15 -27.89 0.93
CA LYS A 437 -1.25 -29.32 0.70
C LYS A 437 -0.78 -29.69 -0.71
N LYS A 438 -1.17 -28.93 -1.74
CA LYS A 438 -0.70 -29.14 -3.11
C LYS A 438 0.81 -28.99 -3.23
N LEU A 439 1.39 -27.94 -2.64
CA LEU A 439 2.83 -27.71 -2.62
C LEU A 439 3.56 -28.87 -1.90
N LYS A 440 2.99 -29.39 -0.79
CA LYS A 440 3.54 -30.58 -0.11
C LYS A 440 3.55 -31.82 -0.99
N ALA A 441 2.55 -31.97 -1.87
CA ALA A 441 2.47 -33.07 -2.81
C ALA A 441 3.33 -32.85 -4.08
N GLY A 442 4.12 -31.78 -4.16
CA GLY A 442 4.93 -31.43 -5.34
C GLY A 442 4.11 -30.98 -6.55
N GLN A 443 2.83 -30.63 -6.35
CA GLN A 443 1.93 -30.24 -7.42
C GLN A 443 1.99 -28.74 -7.66
N SER A 444 2.03 -28.36 -8.95
CA SER A 444 1.83 -26.97 -9.36
C SER A 444 0.37 -26.54 -9.08
N ILE A 445 0.17 -25.26 -8.74
CA ILE A 445 -1.13 -24.68 -8.40
C ILE A 445 -1.73 -23.94 -9.58
#